data_28f41260a9839b6fa825676cb47d56d6
#
_entry.id   28f41260a9839b6fa825676cb47d56d6
#
_cell.length_a   1.000
_cell.length_b   1.000
_cell.length_c   1.000
_cell.angle_alpha   90.00
_cell.angle_beta   90.00
_cell.angle_gamma   90.00
#
_symmetry.space_group_name_H-M   'P 1'
#
loop_
_entity.id
_entity.type
_entity.pdbx_description
1 polymer ?
#
loop_
_entity_poly.entity_id
_entity_poly.type
_entity_poly.pdbx_seq_one_letter_code
_entity_poly.pdbx_strand_id
1 'polypeptide(L)'
;MKDMGIPRFPAFVVFWAFGHAIAAGAEARIWRDVDGRETRALLKAVKGQEVILLKDGREYSFPLLRLSPADREHLEKIRGREEPRKALSPSLQGKFPILSDKELAAAPPISVELLEKAVVSLANEVRKAHKISELRDIKEIAGIARAHSLDMGSRGFFSHYNPDGDDPTARARKAGFSGLVKSPDGKPRPGFSENIGRVGRYLSIRQGKRNEKVVGRTIRWQTEAMIARQVVQGFLDSPAHRENLLDPSKAYFGVGIAIVREHVYVTQNFF
;
A
#
# COMPACT_ATOMS: atom_id res chain seq x y z
N MET A 1 -18.42 16.16 -40.07
CA MET A 1 -17.66 15.36 -39.12
C MET A 1 -18.07 15.77 -37.73
N LYS A 2 -18.86 14.93 -37.03
CA LYS A 2 -19.44 15.24 -35.71
C LYS A 2 -18.50 14.77 -34.61
N ASP A 3 -18.10 15.71 -33.79
CA ASP A 3 -17.32 15.51 -32.57
C ASP A 3 -18.15 14.71 -31.56
N MET A 4 -17.72 13.49 -31.20
CA MET A 4 -18.33 12.69 -30.14
C MET A 4 -17.61 13.01 -28.84
N GLY A 5 -18.21 13.92 -28.06
CA GLY A 5 -17.74 14.29 -26.73
C GLY A 5 -17.78 13.13 -25.77
N ILE A 6 -16.65 12.87 -25.13
CA ILE A 6 -16.51 11.95 -24.00
C ILE A 6 -17.15 12.60 -22.76
N PRO A 7 -18.03 11.94 -22.02
CA PRO A 7 -18.61 12.52 -20.81
C PRO A 7 -17.54 12.64 -19.71
N ARG A 8 -17.28 13.87 -19.30
CA ARG A 8 -16.46 14.19 -18.13
C ARG A 8 -17.25 13.90 -16.87
N PHE A 9 -16.85 12.89 -16.11
CA PHE A 9 -17.29 12.72 -14.73
C PHE A 9 -16.55 13.71 -13.83
N PRO A 10 -17.21 14.34 -12.87
CA PRO A 10 -16.55 15.25 -11.94
C PRO A 10 -15.64 14.48 -11.01
N ALA A 11 -14.35 14.80 -11.05
CA ALA A 11 -13.36 14.30 -10.12
C ALA A 11 -13.61 14.94 -8.74
N PHE A 12 -14.18 14.18 -7.81
CA PHE A 12 -14.06 14.48 -6.40
C PHE A 12 -12.67 14.06 -5.94
N VAL A 13 -11.72 14.96 -6.10
CA VAL A 13 -10.40 14.86 -5.50
C VAL A 13 -10.54 15.24 -4.03
N VAL A 14 -10.69 14.24 -3.17
CA VAL A 14 -10.52 14.46 -1.72
C VAL A 14 -9.04 14.35 -1.41
N PHE A 15 -8.35 15.48 -1.46
CA PHE A 15 -7.01 15.63 -0.90
C PHE A 15 -7.11 15.51 0.63
N TRP A 16 -6.76 14.37 1.18
CA TRP A 16 -6.43 14.24 2.59
C TRP A 16 -4.92 14.31 2.76
N ALA A 17 -4.43 15.52 2.98
CA ALA A 17 -3.08 15.76 3.43
C ALA A 17 -3.00 15.45 4.94
N PHE A 18 -2.65 14.22 5.31
CA PHE A 18 -2.14 13.95 6.64
C PHE A 18 -0.63 14.21 6.66
N GLY A 19 -0.26 15.45 6.91
CA GLY A 19 1.08 15.82 7.31
C GLY A 19 1.24 15.49 8.79
N HIS A 20 2.02 14.49 9.15
CA HIS A 20 2.50 14.34 10.51
C HIS A 20 3.60 15.37 10.70
N ALA A 21 3.32 16.41 11.48
CA ALA A 21 4.37 17.32 11.97
C ALA A 21 5.17 16.57 13.03
N ILE A 22 6.45 16.36 12.77
CA ILE A 22 7.38 15.84 13.79
C ILE A 22 7.59 16.94 14.83
N ALA A 23 7.46 16.56 16.11
CA ALA A 23 7.55 17.46 17.25
C ALA A 23 8.81 18.32 17.23
N ALA A 24 8.70 19.57 17.69
CA ALA A 24 9.82 20.49 17.89
C ALA A 24 10.83 19.87 18.88
N GLY A 25 12.01 19.47 18.37
CA GLY A 25 13.07 18.83 19.14
C GLY A 25 14.05 18.02 18.28
N ALA A 26 13.77 17.86 16.99
CA ALA A 26 14.67 17.11 16.11
C ALA A 26 15.98 17.90 15.85
N GLU A 27 17.13 17.28 16.13
CA GLU A 27 18.42 17.85 15.76
C GLU A 27 18.68 17.73 14.25
N ALA A 28 19.41 18.71 13.68
CA ALA A 28 19.84 18.65 12.30
C ALA A 28 20.83 17.51 12.09
N ARG A 29 20.53 16.60 11.18
CA ARG A 29 21.41 15.47 10.82
C ARG A 29 21.87 15.57 9.37
N ILE A 30 22.87 14.78 9.03
CA ILE A 30 23.32 14.63 7.65
C ILE A 30 22.44 13.58 6.96
N TRP A 31 21.77 14.01 5.89
CA TRP A 31 20.97 13.17 4.99
C TRP A 31 21.77 12.89 3.74
N ARG A 32 21.76 11.66 3.26
CA ARG A 32 22.41 11.27 2.00
C ARG A 32 21.37 10.93 0.95
N ASP A 33 21.62 11.35 -0.28
CA ASP A 33 20.82 10.90 -1.41
C ASP A 33 21.43 9.62 -2.03
N VAL A 34 20.72 9.07 -3.03
CA VAL A 34 21.16 7.86 -3.75
C VAL A 34 22.45 8.09 -4.55
N ASP A 35 22.80 9.35 -4.84
CA ASP A 35 24.02 9.75 -5.55
C ASP A 35 25.18 10.00 -4.57
N GLY A 36 24.96 9.79 -3.28
CA GLY A 36 25.96 10.00 -2.22
C GLY A 36 26.15 11.45 -1.78
N ARG A 37 25.31 12.38 -2.26
CA ARG A 37 25.39 13.79 -1.84
C ARG A 37 24.83 13.96 -0.43
N GLU A 38 25.54 14.75 0.37
CA GLU A 38 25.19 14.98 1.76
C GLU A 38 24.53 16.35 1.96
N THR A 39 23.50 16.40 2.79
CA THR A 39 22.84 17.64 3.19
C THR A 39 22.54 17.61 4.67
N ARG A 40 23.05 18.59 5.42
CA ARG A 40 22.68 18.77 6.82
C ARG A 40 21.39 19.57 6.91
N ALA A 41 20.33 18.95 7.46
CA ALA A 41 19.00 19.53 7.56
C ALA A 41 18.19 18.92 8.70
N LEU A 42 17.16 19.64 9.13
CA LEU A 42 16.12 19.13 10.03
C LEU A 42 15.07 18.37 9.24
N LEU A 43 14.64 17.24 9.73
CA LEU A 43 13.45 16.59 9.21
C LEU A 43 12.21 17.35 9.70
N LYS A 44 11.46 17.95 8.76
CA LYS A 44 10.22 18.67 9.07
C LYS A 44 9.00 17.75 9.01
N ALA A 45 8.91 16.96 7.97
CA ALA A 45 7.79 16.03 7.80
C ALA A 45 8.12 14.95 6.75
N VAL A 46 7.37 13.85 6.80
CA VAL A 46 7.27 12.90 5.71
C VAL A 46 5.79 12.85 5.30
N LYS A 47 5.49 13.22 4.06
CA LYS A 47 4.14 13.24 3.49
C LYS A 47 4.03 12.21 2.37
N GLY A 48 3.44 11.06 2.65
CA GLY A 48 3.38 9.98 1.68
C GLY A 48 4.79 9.53 1.27
N GLN A 49 5.15 9.72 0.02
CA GLN A 49 6.46 9.40 -0.56
C GLN A 49 7.40 10.62 -0.65
N GLU A 50 7.03 11.73 -0.05
CA GLU A 50 7.86 12.94 -0.01
C GLU A 50 8.45 13.18 1.36
N VAL A 51 9.73 13.54 1.39
CA VAL A 51 10.44 14.00 2.57
C VAL A 51 10.57 15.51 2.50
N ILE A 52 10.20 16.20 3.56
CA ILE A 52 10.35 17.64 3.70
C ILE A 52 11.46 17.91 4.70
N LEU A 53 12.57 18.43 4.22
CA LEU A 53 13.68 18.87 5.03
C LEU A 53 13.66 20.40 5.16
N LEU A 54 14.05 20.88 6.34
CA LEU A 54 14.26 22.29 6.63
C LEU A 54 15.77 22.56 6.70
N LYS A 55 16.29 23.37 5.77
CA LYS A 55 17.68 23.81 5.73
C LYS A 55 17.72 25.34 5.57
N ASP A 56 18.48 26.01 6.41
CA ASP A 56 18.67 27.47 6.37
C ASP A 56 17.32 28.25 6.32
N GLY A 57 16.33 27.78 7.09
CA GLY A 57 14.98 28.37 7.14
C GLY A 57 14.10 28.10 5.92
N ARG A 58 14.57 27.34 4.93
CA ARG A 58 13.83 27.00 3.71
C ARG A 58 13.45 25.52 3.70
N GLU A 59 12.26 25.25 3.17
CA GLU A 59 11.75 23.90 3.00
C GLU A 59 12.15 23.33 1.63
N TYR A 60 12.67 22.10 1.67
CA TYR A 60 12.99 21.32 0.48
C TYR A 60 12.19 20.03 0.52
N SER A 61 11.35 19.84 -0.48
CA SER A 61 10.60 18.59 -0.67
C SER A 61 11.24 17.77 -1.79
N PHE A 62 11.41 16.47 -1.56
CA PHE A 62 11.91 15.56 -2.57
C PHE A 62 11.40 14.13 -2.29
N PRO A 63 11.36 13.26 -3.33
CA PRO A 63 10.90 11.91 -3.17
C PRO A 63 11.71 11.12 -2.15
N LEU A 64 11.04 10.36 -1.28
CA LEU A 64 11.66 9.48 -0.29
C LEU A 64 12.69 8.54 -0.93
N LEU A 65 12.42 8.08 -2.16
CA LEU A 65 13.32 7.20 -2.93
C LEU A 65 14.66 7.87 -3.30
N ARG A 66 14.76 9.19 -3.24
CA ARG A 66 16.01 9.92 -3.45
C ARG A 66 16.94 9.85 -2.25
N LEU A 67 16.48 9.47 -1.08
CA LEU A 67 17.32 9.23 0.08
C LEU A 67 18.07 7.89 -0.03
N SER A 68 19.25 7.85 0.57
CA SER A 68 20.02 6.63 0.71
C SER A 68 19.22 5.53 1.43
N PRO A 69 19.51 4.24 1.18
CA PRO A 69 18.84 3.16 1.90
C PRO A 69 18.92 3.31 3.42
N ALA A 70 20.08 3.73 3.95
CA ALA A 70 20.29 3.94 5.38
C ALA A 70 19.43 5.07 5.95
N ASP A 71 19.23 6.15 5.19
CA ASP A 71 18.39 7.26 5.62
C ASP A 71 16.91 6.95 5.50
N ARG A 72 16.51 6.15 4.53
CA ARG A 72 15.13 5.61 4.46
C ARG A 72 14.83 4.71 5.64
N GLU A 73 15.75 3.80 5.99
CA GLU A 73 15.64 2.95 7.18
C GLU A 73 15.56 3.78 8.47
N HIS A 74 16.34 4.83 8.56
CA HIS A 74 16.29 5.75 9.71
C HIS A 74 14.92 6.45 9.81
N LEU A 75 14.35 6.92 8.69
CA LEU A 75 13.01 7.51 8.67
C LEU A 75 11.93 6.51 9.11
N GLU A 76 12.02 5.28 8.67
CA GLU A 76 11.08 4.25 9.07
C GLU A 76 11.22 3.89 10.57
N LYS A 77 12.44 3.88 11.11
CA LYS A 77 12.66 3.73 12.57
C LYS A 77 12.06 4.87 13.38
N ILE A 78 12.10 6.10 12.87
CA ILE A 78 11.46 7.27 13.50
C ILE A 78 9.94 7.12 13.40
N ARG A 79 9.41 6.77 12.24
CA ARG A 79 7.98 6.50 12.03
C ARG A 79 7.48 5.37 12.94
N GLY A 80 8.26 4.30 13.10
CA GLY A 80 7.92 3.19 13.99
C GLY A 80 8.05 3.51 15.49
N ARG A 81 8.82 4.54 15.87
CA ARG A 81 8.94 4.98 17.27
C ARG A 81 7.83 5.93 17.69
N GLU A 82 7.24 6.68 16.75
CA GLU A 82 6.14 7.62 17.04
C GLU A 82 4.76 6.94 17.09
N GLU A 83 4.67 5.70 16.68
CA GLU A 83 3.47 4.87 16.91
C GLU A 83 3.69 3.97 18.13
N PRO A 84 3.26 4.38 19.34
CA PRO A 84 3.06 3.41 20.40
C PRO A 84 2.02 2.40 19.87
N ARG A 85 2.26 1.11 20.13
CA ARG A 85 1.34 -0.02 19.88
C ARG A 85 -0.09 0.31 20.35
N LYS A 86 -0.79 1.18 19.67
CA LYS A 86 -2.21 1.39 19.81
C LYS A 86 -2.90 0.43 18.88
N ALA A 87 -3.73 -0.44 19.46
CA ALA A 87 -4.84 -1.04 18.72
C ALA A 87 -5.33 -0.04 17.68
N LEU A 88 -5.51 -0.50 16.42
CA LEU A 88 -5.97 0.25 15.23
C LEU A 88 -6.36 1.68 15.56
N SER A 89 -5.56 2.66 15.13
CA SER A 89 -5.81 4.08 15.41
C SER A 89 -7.29 4.39 15.25
N PRO A 90 -7.94 5.09 16.18
CA PRO A 90 -9.36 5.45 16.08
C PRO A 90 -9.74 6.09 14.74
N SER A 91 -8.80 6.78 14.08
CA SER A 91 -8.97 7.36 12.74
C SER A 91 -9.15 6.34 11.62
N LEU A 92 -8.62 5.12 11.76
CA LEU A 92 -8.85 4.02 10.82
C LEU A 92 -10.13 3.25 11.16
N GLN A 93 -10.53 3.21 12.45
CA GLN A 93 -11.83 2.65 12.87
C GLN A 93 -13.00 3.49 12.34
N GLY A 94 -12.85 4.82 12.21
CA GLY A 94 -13.90 5.72 11.74
C GLY A 94 -14.22 5.66 10.24
N LYS A 95 -13.36 5.07 9.42
CA LYS A 95 -13.56 4.99 7.96
C LYS A 95 -14.26 3.72 7.47
N PHE A 96 -14.22 2.66 8.24
CA PHE A 96 -14.85 1.40 7.89
C PHE A 96 -15.80 0.99 9.01
N PRO A 97 -17.12 0.92 8.75
CA PRO A 97 -18.07 0.42 9.74
C PRO A 97 -17.70 -1.01 10.10
N ILE A 98 -17.52 -1.26 11.40
CA ILE A 98 -17.28 -2.61 11.92
C ILE A 98 -18.55 -3.43 11.72
N LEU A 99 -18.42 -4.59 11.12
CA LEU A 99 -19.51 -5.55 10.96
C LEU A 99 -19.58 -6.49 12.16
N SER A 100 -20.80 -6.80 12.57
CA SER A 100 -21.04 -7.84 13.56
C SER A 100 -20.73 -9.23 13.00
N ASP A 101 -20.47 -10.21 13.87
CA ASP A 101 -20.21 -11.58 13.44
C ASP A 101 -21.39 -12.18 12.66
N LYS A 102 -22.64 -11.80 13.00
CA LYS A 102 -23.84 -12.18 12.25
C LYS A 102 -23.83 -11.63 10.83
N GLU A 103 -23.41 -10.38 10.65
CA GLU A 103 -23.30 -9.76 9.33
C GLU A 103 -22.15 -10.38 8.51
N LEU A 104 -21.04 -10.69 9.16
CA LEU A 104 -19.91 -11.38 8.52
C LEU A 104 -20.27 -12.81 8.11
N ALA A 105 -21.05 -13.53 8.92
CA ALA A 105 -21.53 -14.87 8.59
C ALA A 105 -22.48 -14.88 7.39
N ALA A 106 -23.17 -13.76 7.13
CA ALA A 106 -24.04 -13.60 5.96
C ALA A 106 -23.29 -13.15 4.70
N ALA A 107 -21.98 -12.90 4.79
CA ALA A 107 -21.18 -12.49 3.64
C ALA A 107 -21.02 -13.65 2.64
N PRO A 108 -21.21 -13.41 1.34
CA PRO A 108 -20.91 -14.42 0.32
C PRO A 108 -19.47 -14.91 0.44
N PRO A 109 -19.19 -16.19 0.20
CA PRO A 109 -17.82 -16.69 0.20
C PRO A 109 -17.02 -16.01 -0.91
N ILE A 110 -15.76 -15.74 -0.64
CA ILE A 110 -14.78 -15.21 -1.60
C ILE A 110 -13.68 -16.25 -1.73
N SER A 111 -13.39 -16.65 -2.97
CA SER A 111 -12.23 -17.46 -3.27
C SER A 111 -10.98 -16.55 -3.32
N VAL A 112 -10.10 -16.69 -2.33
CA VAL A 112 -8.82 -15.96 -2.29
C VAL A 112 -8.00 -16.27 -3.54
N GLU A 113 -7.97 -17.53 -3.97
CA GLU A 113 -7.23 -17.95 -5.17
C GLU A 113 -7.75 -17.27 -6.45
N LEU A 114 -9.08 -17.23 -6.63
CA LEU A 114 -9.67 -16.54 -7.79
C LEU A 114 -9.45 -15.03 -7.72
N LEU A 115 -9.46 -14.46 -6.53
CA LEU A 115 -9.20 -13.04 -6.33
C LEU A 115 -7.74 -12.70 -6.64
N GLU A 116 -6.78 -13.50 -6.18
CA GLU A 116 -5.36 -13.34 -6.52
C GLU A 116 -5.14 -13.43 -8.04
N LYS A 117 -5.69 -14.44 -8.70
CA LYS A 117 -5.65 -14.57 -10.17
C LYS A 117 -6.24 -13.36 -10.89
N ALA A 118 -7.37 -12.82 -10.39
CA ALA A 118 -7.99 -11.64 -10.97
C ALA A 118 -7.12 -10.39 -10.82
N VAL A 119 -6.44 -10.20 -9.68
CA VAL A 119 -5.50 -9.09 -9.47
C VAL A 119 -4.28 -9.24 -10.38
N VAL A 120 -3.73 -10.45 -10.53
CA VAL A 120 -2.63 -10.76 -11.46
C VAL A 120 -3.00 -10.43 -12.89
N SER A 121 -4.17 -10.89 -13.36
CA SER A 121 -4.67 -10.62 -14.72
C SER A 121 -4.82 -9.14 -14.97
N LEU A 122 -5.52 -8.43 -14.10
CA LEU A 122 -5.74 -6.98 -14.24
C LEU A 122 -4.44 -6.17 -14.19
N ALA A 123 -3.48 -6.56 -13.35
CA ALA A 123 -2.17 -5.93 -13.30
C ALA A 123 -1.45 -6.06 -14.65
N ASN A 124 -1.49 -7.23 -15.27
CA ASN A 124 -0.88 -7.49 -16.58
C ASN A 124 -1.65 -6.82 -17.74
N GLU A 125 -2.99 -6.78 -17.68
CA GLU A 125 -3.80 -6.00 -18.64
C GLU A 125 -3.40 -4.51 -18.62
N VAL A 126 -3.20 -3.93 -17.43
CA VAL A 126 -2.72 -2.55 -17.27
C VAL A 126 -1.33 -2.38 -17.87
N ARG A 127 -0.39 -3.28 -17.58
CA ARG A 127 0.97 -3.22 -18.16
C ARG A 127 0.95 -3.31 -19.68
N LYS A 128 0.15 -4.22 -20.23
CA LYS A 128 -0.04 -4.36 -21.69
C LYS A 128 -0.60 -3.09 -22.32
N ALA A 129 -1.59 -2.45 -21.67
CA ALA A 129 -2.13 -1.17 -22.14
C ALA A 129 -1.08 -0.04 -22.16
N HIS A 130 -0.08 -0.09 -21.27
CA HIS A 130 1.08 0.81 -21.24
C HIS A 130 2.26 0.34 -22.09
N LYS A 131 2.10 -0.73 -22.89
CA LYS A 131 3.14 -1.31 -23.76
C LYS A 131 4.37 -1.79 -22.97
N ILE A 132 4.16 -2.29 -21.77
CA ILE A 132 5.18 -2.86 -20.88
C ILE A 132 4.97 -4.36 -20.82
N SER A 133 6.06 -5.13 -20.74
CA SER A 133 6.01 -6.60 -20.62
C SER A 133 5.20 -7.05 -19.40
N GLU A 134 4.46 -8.13 -19.57
CA GLU A 134 3.71 -8.75 -18.46
C GLU A 134 4.66 -9.27 -17.38
N LEU A 135 4.21 -9.23 -16.14
CA LEU A 135 4.89 -9.82 -14.99
C LEU A 135 4.56 -11.30 -14.91
N ARG A 136 5.56 -12.12 -14.65
CA ARG A 136 5.38 -13.53 -14.36
C ARG A 136 5.04 -13.71 -12.88
N ASP A 137 3.89 -14.33 -12.60
CA ASP A 137 3.48 -14.66 -11.23
C ASP A 137 4.31 -15.83 -10.68
N ILE A 138 4.93 -15.63 -9.52
CA ILE A 138 5.79 -16.61 -8.84
C ILE A 138 5.14 -17.03 -7.52
N LYS A 139 4.83 -18.32 -7.40
CA LYS A 139 4.10 -18.88 -6.24
C LYS A 139 4.80 -18.63 -4.90
N GLU A 140 6.11 -18.73 -4.88
CA GLU A 140 6.93 -18.50 -3.68
C GLU A 140 6.79 -17.04 -3.21
N ILE A 141 6.81 -16.10 -4.15
CA ILE A 141 6.65 -14.67 -3.85
C ILE A 141 5.21 -14.39 -3.42
N ALA A 142 4.22 -14.99 -4.08
CA ALA A 142 2.81 -14.89 -3.68
C ALA A 142 2.59 -15.44 -2.26
N GLY A 143 3.28 -16.51 -1.88
CA GLY A 143 3.27 -17.05 -0.52
C GLY A 143 3.78 -16.04 0.52
N ILE A 144 4.91 -15.38 0.25
CA ILE A 144 5.48 -14.33 1.11
C ILE A 144 4.51 -13.14 1.22
N ALA A 145 3.95 -12.69 0.10
CA ALA A 145 2.97 -11.62 0.05
C ALA A 145 1.70 -11.96 0.84
N ARG A 146 1.19 -13.20 0.71
CA ARG A 146 0.00 -13.67 1.45
C ARG A 146 0.26 -13.72 2.95
N ALA A 147 1.43 -14.18 3.38
CA ALA A 147 1.82 -14.19 4.78
C ALA A 147 1.82 -12.76 5.36
N HIS A 148 2.32 -11.76 4.63
CA HIS A 148 2.29 -10.37 5.07
C HIS A 148 0.86 -9.79 5.10
N SER A 149 0.04 -10.09 4.10
CA SER A 149 -1.38 -9.68 4.09
C SER A 149 -2.15 -10.26 5.29
N LEU A 150 -1.91 -11.53 5.62
CA LEU A 150 -2.50 -12.17 6.79
C LEU A 150 -1.98 -11.55 8.09
N ASP A 151 -0.70 -11.26 8.16
CA ASP A 151 -0.05 -10.64 9.31
C ASP A 151 -0.62 -9.25 9.59
N MET A 152 -0.75 -8.40 8.55
CA MET A 152 -1.41 -7.09 8.66
C MET A 152 -2.82 -7.20 9.25
N GLY A 153 -3.62 -8.13 8.77
CA GLY A 153 -4.98 -8.31 9.23
C GLY A 153 -5.06 -8.88 10.65
N SER A 154 -4.25 -9.89 10.96
CA SER A 154 -4.29 -10.62 12.22
C SER A 154 -3.72 -9.83 13.39
N ARG A 155 -2.64 -9.08 13.17
CA ARG A 155 -2.00 -8.24 14.19
C ARG A 155 -2.48 -6.78 14.17
N GLY A 156 -3.39 -6.41 13.22
CA GLY A 156 -4.05 -5.12 13.21
C GLY A 156 -3.14 -3.94 12.83
N PHE A 157 -2.19 -4.13 11.93
CA PHE A 157 -1.35 -3.06 11.39
C PHE A 157 -1.53 -2.92 9.87
N PHE A 158 -1.05 -1.81 9.30
CA PHE A 158 -1.04 -1.58 7.86
C PHE A 158 0.25 -0.81 7.51
N SER A 159 1.31 -1.54 7.17
CA SER A 159 2.65 -1.01 6.94
C SER A 159 3.47 -1.99 6.11
N HIS A 160 4.46 -1.50 5.38
CA HIS A 160 5.49 -2.32 4.71
C HIS A 160 6.40 -3.04 5.70
N TYR A 161 6.52 -2.54 6.93
CA TYR A 161 7.23 -3.18 8.04
C TYR A 161 6.23 -3.90 8.93
N ASN A 162 6.53 -5.15 9.27
CA ASN A 162 5.75 -5.85 10.27
C ASN A 162 6.13 -5.37 11.70
N PRO A 163 5.35 -5.69 12.74
CA PRO A 163 5.69 -5.32 14.12
C PRO A 163 7.03 -5.88 14.62
N ASP A 164 7.60 -6.87 13.94
CA ASP A 164 8.90 -7.45 14.26
C ASP A 164 10.07 -6.68 13.59
N GLY A 165 9.76 -5.64 12.80
CA GLY A 165 10.72 -4.80 12.10
C GLY A 165 11.16 -5.34 10.75
N ASP A 166 10.52 -6.38 10.22
CA ASP A 166 10.88 -6.94 8.94
C ASP A 166 10.27 -6.15 7.77
N ASP A 167 11.12 -5.69 6.88
CA ASP A 167 10.75 -5.16 5.58
C ASP A 167 10.44 -6.31 4.57
N PRO A 168 9.96 -6.01 3.35
CA PRO A 168 9.67 -7.01 2.34
C PRO A 168 10.86 -7.94 2.04
N THR A 169 12.07 -7.39 2.02
CA THR A 169 13.32 -8.15 1.76
C THR A 169 13.67 -9.08 2.92
N ALA A 170 13.50 -8.61 4.16
CA ALA A 170 13.74 -9.41 5.36
C ALA A 170 12.74 -10.57 5.44
N ARG A 171 11.46 -10.32 5.11
CA ARG A 171 10.44 -11.38 5.03
C ARG A 171 10.77 -12.42 3.96
N ALA A 172 11.23 -11.98 2.78
CA ALA A 172 11.67 -12.87 1.71
C ALA A 172 12.83 -13.77 2.15
N ARG A 173 13.85 -13.16 2.77
CA ARG A 173 15.01 -13.91 3.28
C ARG A 173 14.63 -14.93 4.35
N LYS A 174 13.77 -14.55 5.29
CA LYS A 174 13.26 -15.48 6.31
C LYS A 174 12.46 -16.64 5.72
N ALA A 175 11.79 -16.41 4.59
CA ALA A 175 11.09 -17.45 3.84
C ALA A 175 12.01 -18.28 2.92
N GLY A 176 13.33 -18.05 2.95
CA GLY A 176 14.29 -18.80 2.12
C GLY A 176 14.36 -18.33 0.66
N PHE A 177 13.73 -17.22 0.31
CA PHE A 177 13.79 -16.68 -1.04
C PHE A 177 15.11 -15.93 -1.26
N SER A 178 15.88 -16.37 -2.27
CA SER A 178 17.20 -15.82 -2.60
C SER A 178 17.23 -15.00 -3.91
N GLY A 179 16.05 -14.62 -4.42
CA GLY A 179 15.96 -13.84 -5.65
C GLY A 179 16.68 -12.50 -5.54
N LEU A 180 17.35 -12.11 -6.62
CA LEU A 180 18.09 -10.86 -6.72
C LEU A 180 17.40 -9.91 -7.69
N VAL A 181 17.23 -8.65 -7.28
CA VAL A 181 16.78 -7.57 -8.16
C VAL A 181 17.98 -6.77 -8.66
N LYS A 182 17.90 -6.25 -9.89
CA LYS A 182 18.88 -5.29 -10.38
C LYS A 182 18.65 -3.95 -9.66
N SER A 183 19.69 -3.48 -8.98
CA SER A 183 19.74 -2.12 -8.44
C SER A 183 19.98 -1.10 -9.57
N PRO A 184 19.71 0.20 -9.35
CA PRO A 184 19.99 1.26 -10.32
C PRO A 184 21.44 1.31 -10.78
N ASP A 185 22.40 0.82 -9.96
CA ASP A 185 23.82 0.69 -10.28
C ASP A 185 24.16 -0.61 -11.06
N GLY A 186 23.14 -1.35 -11.50
CA GLY A 186 23.28 -2.59 -12.26
C GLY A 186 23.69 -3.82 -11.44
N LYS A 187 23.97 -3.67 -10.13
CA LYS A 187 24.38 -4.78 -9.27
C LYS A 187 23.16 -5.55 -8.77
N PRO A 188 23.22 -6.89 -8.77
CA PRO A 188 22.16 -7.69 -8.18
C PRO A 188 22.16 -7.50 -6.66
N ARG A 189 20.98 -7.18 -6.09
CA ARG A 189 20.78 -7.06 -4.64
C ARG A 189 19.52 -7.83 -4.25
N PRO A 190 19.50 -8.47 -3.08
CA PRO A 190 18.26 -9.02 -2.55
C PRO A 190 17.26 -7.88 -2.32
N GLY A 191 16.00 -8.07 -2.72
CA GLY A 191 14.98 -7.07 -2.42
C GLY A 191 13.72 -7.21 -3.24
N PHE A 192 12.66 -6.62 -2.68
CA PHE A 192 11.39 -6.43 -3.37
C PHE A 192 11.00 -4.96 -3.37
N SER A 193 10.35 -4.51 -4.45
CA SER A 193 9.42 -3.40 -4.36
C SER A 193 8.08 -3.95 -3.92
N GLU A 194 7.34 -3.22 -3.08
CA GLU A 194 6.10 -3.73 -2.53
C GLU A 194 4.97 -2.71 -2.66
N ASN A 195 3.80 -3.20 -3.06
CA ASN A 195 2.53 -2.50 -2.92
C ASN A 195 1.69 -3.20 -1.85
N ILE A 196 1.11 -2.43 -0.95
CA ILE A 196 0.11 -2.93 0.01
C ILE A 196 -1.20 -2.19 -0.16
N GLY A 197 -2.31 -2.92 -0.06
CA GLY A 197 -3.66 -2.38 -0.19
C GLY A 197 -4.60 -2.98 0.84
N ARG A 198 -5.61 -2.19 1.23
CA ARG A 198 -6.70 -2.66 2.08
C ARG A 198 -8.03 -2.12 1.56
N VAL A 199 -8.96 -3.02 1.28
CA VAL A 199 -10.32 -2.68 0.81
C VAL A 199 -11.36 -3.42 1.62
N GLY A 200 -12.60 -2.93 1.62
CA GLY A 200 -13.72 -3.61 2.28
C GLY A 200 -14.24 -4.78 1.43
N ARG A 201 -14.80 -5.80 2.07
CA ARG A 201 -15.57 -6.86 1.38
C ARG A 201 -16.92 -6.36 0.86
N TYR A 202 -17.34 -5.15 1.28
CA TYR A 202 -18.60 -4.55 0.90
C TYR A 202 -18.40 -3.29 0.08
N LEU A 203 -19.34 -3.04 -0.84
CA LEU A 203 -19.38 -1.83 -1.64
C LEU A 203 -20.07 -0.68 -0.88
N SER A 204 -21.13 -0.98 -0.16
CA SER A 204 -21.89 0.00 0.63
C SER A 204 -22.66 -0.65 1.77
N ILE A 205 -22.91 0.15 2.80
CA ILE A 205 -23.79 -0.19 3.92
C ILE A 205 -24.84 0.89 4.01
N ARG A 206 -26.10 0.49 3.92
CA ARG A 206 -27.26 1.37 4.15
C ARG A 206 -27.85 1.07 5.51
N GLN A 207 -28.09 2.11 6.30
CA GLN A 207 -28.76 1.99 7.59
C GLN A 207 -30.23 2.32 7.42
N GLY A 208 -31.11 1.38 7.77
CA GLY A 208 -32.52 1.66 7.95
C GLY A 208 -32.72 2.38 9.27
N LYS A 209 -33.41 3.53 9.27
CA LYS A 209 -33.77 4.28 10.45
C LYS A 209 -35.27 4.31 10.63
N ARG A 210 -35.73 4.15 11.86
CA ARG A 210 -37.11 4.39 12.28
C ARG A 210 -37.09 5.20 13.57
N ASN A 211 -37.71 6.40 13.58
CA ASN A 211 -37.66 7.35 14.68
C ASN A 211 -36.21 7.62 15.13
N GLU A 212 -35.32 7.94 14.16
CA GLU A 212 -33.88 8.20 14.31
C GLU A 212 -33.06 7.02 14.85
N LYS A 213 -33.67 5.93 15.26
CA LYS A 213 -32.99 4.70 15.69
C LYS A 213 -32.65 3.82 14.52
N VAL A 214 -31.41 3.30 14.48
CA VAL A 214 -31.01 2.30 13.48
C VAL A 214 -31.75 0.99 13.76
N VAL A 215 -32.61 0.59 12.83
CA VAL A 215 -33.41 -0.66 12.92
C VAL A 215 -32.83 -1.81 12.12
N GLY A 216 -31.79 -1.54 11.32
CA GLY A 216 -31.10 -2.57 10.56
C GLY A 216 -30.06 -1.98 9.62
N ARG A 217 -29.19 -2.83 9.10
CA ARG A 217 -28.23 -2.49 8.05
C ARG A 217 -28.40 -3.43 6.87
N THR A 218 -28.37 -2.87 5.65
CA THR A 218 -28.31 -3.62 4.41
C THR A 218 -26.92 -3.49 3.83
N ILE A 219 -26.23 -4.61 3.65
CA ILE A 219 -24.86 -4.65 3.18
C ILE A 219 -24.89 -5.13 1.73
N ARG A 220 -24.30 -4.34 0.83
CA ARG A 220 -24.03 -4.73 -0.55
C ARG A 220 -22.61 -5.25 -0.63
N TRP A 221 -22.47 -6.55 -0.78
CA TRP A 221 -21.19 -7.23 -0.87
C TRP A 221 -20.52 -7.03 -2.23
N GLN A 222 -19.21 -7.13 -2.26
CA GLN A 222 -18.40 -7.13 -3.46
C GLN A 222 -18.11 -8.55 -3.93
N THR A 223 -17.99 -8.75 -5.23
CA THR A 223 -17.45 -9.96 -5.84
C THR A 223 -15.93 -9.86 -5.97
N GLU A 224 -15.25 -11.00 -6.23
CA GLU A 224 -13.81 -11.03 -6.47
C GLU A 224 -13.38 -10.04 -7.57
N ALA A 225 -14.13 -10.00 -8.67
CA ALA A 225 -13.85 -9.08 -9.78
C ALA A 225 -13.99 -7.61 -9.39
N MET A 226 -14.94 -7.25 -8.53
CA MET A 226 -15.10 -5.87 -8.04
C MET A 226 -13.95 -5.49 -7.11
N ILE A 227 -13.57 -6.39 -6.20
CA ILE A 227 -12.44 -6.19 -5.28
C ILE A 227 -11.13 -6.06 -6.07
N ALA A 228 -10.87 -6.95 -7.03
CA ALA A 228 -9.66 -6.92 -7.84
C ALA A 228 -9.52 -5.59 -8.61
N ARG A 229 -10.61 -5.11 -9.22
CA ARG A 229 -10.63 -3.81 -9.90
C ARG A 229 -10.36 -2.65 -8.94
N GLN A 230 -10.98 -2.66 -7.77
CA GLN A 230 -10.79 -1.62 -6.76
C GLN A 230 -9.33 -1.59 -6.27
N VAL A 231 -8.72 -2.75 -6.06
CA VAL A 231 -7.31 -2.87 -5.65
C VAL A 231 -6.38 -2.33 -6.72
N VAL A 232 -6.49 -2.83 -7.97
CA VAL A 232 -5.58 -2.42 -9.05
C VAL A 232 -5.77 -0.94 -9.38
N GLN A 233 -7.01 -0.44 -9.39
CA GLN A 233 -7.27 0.98 -9.58
C GLN A 233 -6.66 1.82 -8.45
N GLY A 234 -6.81 1.39 -7.20
CA GLY A 234 -6.19 2.06 -6.05
C GLY A 234 -4.67 2.13 -6.13
N PHE A 235 -4.02 1.09 -6.67
CA PHE A 235 -2.57 1.14 -6.93
C PHE A 235 -2.22 2.10 -8.07
N LEU A 236 -3.04 2.18 -9.11
CA LEU A 236 -2.83 3.14 -10.21
C LEU A 236 -3.05 4.59 -9.79
N ASP A 237 -3.97 4.84 -8.86
CA ASP A 237 -4.26 6.18 -8.36
C ASP A 237 -3.17 6.69 -7.40
N SER A 238 -2.38 5.79 -6.83
CA SER A 238 -1.26 6.12 -5.95
C SER A 238 0.05 6.21 -6.75
N PRO A 239 0.72 7.38 -6.84
CA PRO A 239 1.94 7.52 -7.64
C PRO A 239 3.02 6.48 -7.36
N ALA A 240 3.30 6.20 -6.08
CA ALA A 240 4.34 5.24 -5.69
C ALA A 240 3.97 3.77 -6.03
N HIS A 241 2.68 3.40 -5.80
CA HIS A 241 2.22 2.06 -6.16
C HIS A 241 2.17 1.87 -7.67
N ARG A 242 1.75 2.92 -8.40
CA ARG A 242 1.74 2.93 -9.86
C ARG A 242 3.14 2.78 -10.44
N GLU A 243 4.15 3.47 -9.85
CA GLU A 243 5.55 3.34 -10.25
C GLU A 243 6.01 1.88 -10.15
N ASN A 244 5.76 1.21 -9.04
CA ASN A 244 6.09 -0.22 -8.89
C ASN A 244 5.37 -1.10 -9.91
N LEU A 245 4.08 -0.85 -10.15
CA LEU A 245 3.25 -1.65 -11.05
C LEU A 245 3.67 -1.47 -12.51
N LEU A 246 4.11 -0.27 -12.90
CA LEU A 246 4.48 0.09 -14.28
C LEU A 246 6.00 0.14 -14.50
N ASP A 247 6.82 -0.29 -13.55
CA ASP A 247 8.27 -0.36 -13.71
C ASP A 247 8.63 -1.40 -14.80
N PRO A 248 9.19 -0.97 -15.96
CA PRO A 248 9.53 -1.88 -17.04
C PRO A 248 10.69 -2.82 -16.70
N SER A 249 11.47 -2.53 -15.68
CA SER A 249 12.58 -3.37 -15.22
C SER A 249 12.12 -4.59 -14.43
N LYS A 250 10.87 -4.62 -13.97
CA LYS A 250 10.29 -5.73 -13.24
C LYS A 250 9.82 -6.82 -14.20
N ALA A 251 10.24 -8.06 -13.92
CA ALA A 251 9.88 -9.23 -14.72
C ALA A 251 8.99 -10.22 -13.94
N TYR A 252 9.02 -10.16 -12.62
CA TYR A 252 8.36 -11.11 -11.75
C TYR A 252 7.64 -10.41 -10.62
N PHE A 253 6.57 -11.03 -10.15
CA PHE A 253 5.88 -10.59 -8.96
C PHE A 253 5.16 -11.76 -8.27
N GLY A 254 4.59 -11.50 -7.11
CA GLY A 254 3.64 -12.37 -6.45
C GLY A 254 2.58 -11.54 -5.76
N VAL A 255 1.33 -11.93 -5.94
CA VAL A 255 0.17 -11.33 -5.29
C VAL A 255 -0.30 -12.23 -4.18
N GLY A 256 -0.39 -11.70 -2.96
CA GLY A 256 -0.90 -12.43 -1.81
C GLY A 256 -2.03 -11.68 -1.12
N ILE A 257 -3.13 -12.37 -0.88
CA ILE A 257 -4.35 -11.79 -0.33
C ILE A 257 -4.76 -12.53 0.95
N ALA A 258 -5.20 -11.77 1.95
CA ALA A 258 -5.84 -12.31 3.14
C ALA A 258 -7.15 -11.56 3.41
N ILE A 259 -8.16 -12.30 3.86
CA ILE A 259 -9.43 -11.75 4.28
C ILE A 259 -9.52 -11.89 5.79
N VAL A 260 -9.57 -10.76 6.48
CA VAL A 260 -9.71 -10.70 7.94
C VAL A 260 -10.91 -9.83 8.25
N ARG A 261 -11.95 -10.46 8.78
CA ARG A 261 -13.26 -9.84 9.04
C ARG A 261 -13.84 -9.19 7.76
N GLU A 262 -14.17 -7.90 7.81
CA GLU A 262 -14.71 -7.13 6.69
C GLU A 262 -13.66 -6.58 5.73
N HIS A 263 -12.36 -6.86 5.95
CA HIS A 263 -11.28 -6.32 5.15
C HIS A 263 -10.58 -7.36 4.30
N VAL A 264 -10.19 -6.94 3.12
CA VAL A 264 -9.30 -7.67 2.22
C VAL A 264 -7.96 -6.94 2.21
N TYR A 265 -6.92 -7.60 2.68
CA TYR A 265 -5.54 -7.13 2.65
C TYR A 265 -4.85 -7.72 1.44
N VAL A 266 -4.12 -6.89 0.72
CA VAL A 266 -3.44 -7.27 -0.51
C VAL A 266 -2.00 -6.80 -0.45
N THR A 267 -1.08 -7.69 -0.79
CA THR A 267 0.34 -7.39 -0.97
C THR A 267 0.77 -7.82 -2.36
N GLN A 268 1.51 -6.97 -3.06
CA GLN A 268 2.21 -7.30 -4.30
C GLN A 268 3.70 -7.08 -4.06
N ASN A 269 4.50 -8.12 -4.22
CA ASN A 269 5.97 -8.05 -4.19
C ASN A 269 6.51 -8.18 -5.59
N PHE A 270 7.32 -7.23 -6.06
CA PHE A 270 7.92 -7.19 -7.40
C PHE A 270 9.43 -7.37 -7.34
N PHE A 271 9.98 -8.08 -8.34
CA PHE A 271 11.43 -8.19 -8.52
C PHE A 271 11.86 -8.44 -9.97
#